data_c209df8ced16bc90710687f66994a58a
#
_entry.id   c209df8ced16bc90710687f66994a58a
#
_cell.length_a   1.000
_cell.length_b   1.000
_cell.length_c   1.000
_cell.angle_alpha   90.00
_cell.angle_beta   90.00
_cell.angle_gamma   90.00
#
_symmetry.space_group_name_H-M   'P 1'
#
loop_
_entity.id
_entity.type
_entity.pdbx_description
1 polymer ?
#
loop_
_entity_poly.entity_id
_entity_poly.type
_entity_poly.pdbx_seq_one_letter_code
_entity_poly.pdbx_strand_id
1 'polypeptide(L)'
;MAASTYPLEIVELAQWLQQNPGLHGEALMEGARNEGWDPSVAALAAFPDVVNNLNHDIRWTQDLGNAFLAQQADMMDAVQRMRAKAQANGKLQSNSQYDVSTDTQDGRSAIEIQPANPQVVYVPEYDPAWVWGPPLVGYYPPLWYPGLSVGFGFGPGIYIGSFFGGCCGWGGFGWGWQPHVVRSPNLRQ
;
A
#
# COMPACT_ATOMS: atom_id res chain seq x y z
N MET A 1 4.78 7.11 -2.78
CA MET A 1 5.13 8.52 -2.53
C MET A 1 5.68 9.19 -3.79
N ALA A 2 6.82 8.75 -4.38
CA ALA A 2 7.32 9.38 -5.60
C ALA A 2 6.25 9.48 -6.70
N ALA A 3 5.59 8.39 -7.04
CA ALA A 3 4.50 8.39 -8.02
C ALA A 3 3.34 9.36 -7.70
N SER A 4 3.08 9.67 -6.42
CA SER A 4 2.01 10.61 -6.06
C SER A 4 2.31 12.06 -6.43
N THR A 5 3.54 12.37 -6.84
CA THR A 5 3.89 13.67 -7.42
C THR A 5 3.39 13.85 -8.85
N TYR A 6 2.90 12.77 -9.47
CA TYR A 6 2.33 12.72 -10.82
C TYR A 6 0.86 12.26 -10.80
N PRO A 7 -0.04 13.01 -10.13
CA PRO A 7 -1.41 12.53 -9.91
C PRO A 7 -2.19 12.30 -11.21
N LEU A 8 -1.90 13.05 -12.26
CA LEU A 8 -2.55 12.85 -13.56
C LEU A 8 -2.16 11.52 -14.19
N GLU A 9 -0.88 11.18 -14.17
CA GLU A 9 -0.39 9.92 -14.71
C GLU A 9 -0.93 8.70 -13.91
N ILE A 10 -1.20 8.85 -12.60
CA ILE A 10 -1.88 7.81 -11.81
C ILE A 10 -3.29 7.57 -12.33
N VAL A 11 -4.04 8.63 -12.68
CA VAL A 11 -5.37 8.51 -13.29
C VAL A 11 -5.29 7.82 -14.64
N GLU A 12 -4.33 8.22 -15.47
CA GLU A 12 -4.10 7.61 -16.79
C GLU A 12 -3.74 6.13 -16.66
N LEU A 13 -2.83 5.79 -15.74
CA LEU A 13 -2.47 4.40 -15.46
C LEU A 13 -3.69 3.58 -15.00
N ALA A 14 -4.54 4.14 -14.12
CA ALA A 14 -5.75 3.46 -13.67
C ALA A 14 -6.71 3.16 -14.83
N GLN A 15 -6.88 4.11 -15.76
CA GLN A 15 -7.71 3.93 -16.96
C GLN A 15 -7.08 2.91 -17.92
N TRP A 16 -5.78 2.98 -18.12
CA TRP A 16 -5.05 2.07 -18.99
C TRP A 16 -5.14 0.61 -18.49
N LEU A 17 -5.01 0.38 -17.18
CA LEU A 17 -5.19 -0.93 -16.57
C LEU A 17 -6.59 -1.50 -16.82
N GLN A 18 -7.63 -0.67 -16.75
CA GLN A 18 -9.01 -1.07 -17.04
C GLN A 18 -9.22 -1.42 -18.52
N GLN A 19 -8.50 -0.76 -19.42
CA GLN A 19 -8.57 -1.00 -20.87
C GLN A 19 -7.76 -2.24 -21.30
N ASN A 20 -6.82 -2.68 -20.47
CA ASN A 20 -5.91 -3.79 -20.75
C ASN A 20 -6.02 -4.95 -19.73
N PRO A 21 -7.23 -5.50 -19.48
CA PRO A 21 -7.44 -6.49 -18.42
C PRO A 21 -6.75 -7.84 -18.70
N GLY A 22 -6.34 -8.07 -19.93
CA GLY A 22 -5.64 -9.30 -20.34
C GLY A 22 -4.12 -9.26 -20.18
N LEU A 23 -3.54 -8.10 -19.87
CA LEU A 23 -2.11 -7.97 -19.68
C LEU A 23 -1.73 -8.36 -18.24
N HIS A 24 -0.71 -9.20 -18.10
CA HIS A 24 -0.22 -9.68 -16.82
C HIS A 24 1.31 -9.80 -16.81
N GLY A 25 1.91 -9.73 -15.63
CA GLY A 25 3.33 -9.97 -15.43
C GLY A 25 4.23 -9.06 -16.27
N GLU A 26 5.14 -9.64 -17.03
CA GLU A 26 6.13 -8.91 -17.83
C GLU A 26 5.48 -8.07 -18.93
N ALA A 27 4.48 -8.61 -19.63
CA ALA A 27 3.78 -7.90 -20.69
C ALA A 27 3.05 -6.65 -20.19
N LEU A 28 2.48 -6.71 -18.97
CA LEU A 28 1.87 -5.57 -18.31
C LEU A 28 2.92 -4.49 -18.00
N MET A 29 4.06 -4.88 -17.45
CA MET A 29 5.14 -3.96 -17.10
C MET A 29 5.79 -3.33 -18.34
N GLU A 30 5.96 -4.10 -19.41
CA GLU A 30 6.48 -3.57 -20.66
C GLU A 30 5.50 -2.60 -21.31
N GLY A 31 4.20 -2.94 -21.35
CA GLY A 31 3.15 -2.04 -21.81
C GLY A 31 3.17 -0.72 -21.07
N ALA A 32 3.17 -0.76 -19.74
CA ALA A 32 3.18 0.45 -18.91
C ALA A 32 4.43 1.32 -19.12
N ARG A 33 5.59 0.73 -19.37
CA ARG A 33 6.82 1.48 -19.69
C ARG A 33 6.76 2.20 -21.02
N ASN A 34 6.02 1.67 -21.98
CA ASN A 34 5.90 2.23 -23.32
C ASN A 34 4.93 3.41 -23.39
N GLU A 35 4.10 3.63 -22.35
CA GLU A 35 3.18 4.78 -22.29
C GLU A 35 3.88 6.12 -22.00
N GLY A 36 5.15 6.10 -21.60
CA GLY A 36 5.96 7.29 -21.39
C GLY A 36 5.74 8.01 -20.06
N TRP A 37 5.07 7.38 -19.10
CA TRP A 37 4.90 7.90 -17.75
C TRP A 37 6.22 7.92 -16.96
N ASP A 38 6.23 8.68 -15.87
CA ASP A 38 7.36 8.64 -14.94
C ASP A 38 7.63 7.19 -14.49
N PRO A 39 8.91 6.77 -14.37
CA PRO A 39 9.25 5.41 -13.98
C PRO A 39 8.63 4.96 -12.65
N SER A 40 8.40 5.88 -11.71
CA SER A 40 7.74 5.57 -10.44
C SER A 40 6.24 5.27 -10.60
N VAL A 41 5.59 5.87 -11.59
CA VAL A 41 4.19 5.59 -11.95
C VAL A 41 4.09 4.30 -12.74
N ALA A 42 4.92 4.13 -13.78
CA ALA A 42 4.95 2.89 -14.58
C ALA A 42 5.19 1.65 -13.70
N ALA A 43 6.05 1.75 -12.67
CA ALA A 43 6.29 0.67 -11.72
C ALA A 43 5.04 0.27 -10.92
N LEU A 44 4.09 1.18 -10.71
CA LEU A 44 2.84 0.88 -10.01
C LEU A 44 1.90 -0.03 -10.82
N ALA A 45 2.11 -0.20 -12.12
CA ALA A 45 1.32 -1.15 -12.92
C ALA A 45 1.37 -2.57 -12.35
N ALA A 46 2.46 -2.94 -11.66
CA ALA A 46 2.58 -4.19 -10.93
C ALA A 46 1.60 -4.32 -9.74
N PHE A 47 0.99 -3.22 -9.28
CA PHE A 47 0.16 -3.13 -8.08
C PHE A 47 -1.17 -2.44 -8.38
N PRO A 48 -2.08 -3.07 -9.16
CA PRO A 48 -3.33 -2.44 -9.57
C PRO A 48 -4.19 -1.94 -8.41
N ASP A 49 -4.20 -2.65 -7.28
CA ASP A 49 -4.97 -2.25 -6.10
C ASP A 49 -4.42 -0.98 -5.45
N VAL A 50 -3.10 -0.80 -5.47
CA VAL A 50 -2.47 0.45 -5.02
C VAL A 50 -2.83 1.60 -5.96
N VAL A 51 -2.81 1.37 -7.27
CA VAL A 51 -3.24 2.37 -8.27
C VAL A 51 -4.69 2.76 -8.05
N ASN A 52 -5.58 1.78 -7.85
CA ASN A 52 -7.00 2.03 -7.60
C ASN A 52 -7.21 2.86 -6.32
N ASN A 53 -6.49 2.56 -5.23
CA ASN A 53 -6.57 3.34 -4.00
C ASN A 53 -6.11 4.78 -4.20
N LEU A 54 -4.99 5.00 -4.89
CA LEU A 54 -4.46 6.32 -5.20
C LEU A 54 -5.40 7.12 -6.12
N ASN A 55 -6.00 6.46 -7.12
CA ASN A 55 -6.94 7.07 -8.05
C ASN A 55 -8.30 7.37 -7.38
N HIS A 56 -8.74 6.54 -6.44
CA HIS A 56 -10.03 6.71 -5.75
C HIS A 56 -10.09 8.03 -4.96
N ASP A 57 -9.01 8.40 -4.29
CA ASP A 57 -8.87 9.69 -3.64
C ASP A 57 -7.68 10.47 -4.23
N ILE A 58 -7.90 10.99 -5.42
CA ILE A 58 -6.85 11.72 -6.15
C ILE A 58 -6.44 13.02 -5.45
N ARG A 59 -7.33 13.62 -4.66
CA ARG A 59 -7.00 14.81 -3.86
C ARG A 59 -6.00 14.45 -2.77
N TRP A 60 -6.28 13.40 -2.02
CA TRP A 60 -5.34 12.90 -1.01
C TRP A 60 -4.00 12.49 -1.64
N THR A 61 -4.04 11.85 -2.80
CA THR A 61 -2.83 11.46 -3.56
C THR A 61 -2.01 12.68 -3.95
N GLN A 62 -2.66 13.75 -4.43
CA GLN A 62 -1.99 15.02 -4.74
C GLN A 62 -1.38 15.67 -3.49
N ASP A 63 -2.11 15.69 -2.37
CA ASP A 63 -1.62 16.24 -1.11
C ASP A 63 -0.41 15.45 -0.59
N LEU A 64 -0.43 14.12 -0.73
CA LEU A 64 0.71 13.25 -0.43
C LEU A 64 1.93 13.58 -1.30
N GLY A 65 1.73 13.79 -2.60
CA GLY A 65 2.78 14.19 -3.53
C GLY A 65 3.38 15.55 -3.19
N ASN A 66 2.54 16.54 -2.91
CA ASN A 66 2.95 17.89 -2.50
C ASN A 66 3.75 17.85 -1.20
N ALA A 67 3.29 17.10 -0.20
CA ALA A 67 4.00 16.92 1.05
C ALA A 67 5.36 16.23 0.84
N PHE A 68 5.45 15.24 -0.03
CA PHE A 68 6.68 14.57 -0.37
C PHE A 68 7.70 15.50 -1.03
N LEU A 69 7.26 16.37 -1.94
CA LEU A 69 8.14 17.36 -2.57
C LEU A 69 8.61 18.43 -1.61
N ALA A 70 7.75 18.89 -0.70
CA ALA A 70 8.05 19.98 0.21
C ALA A 70 8.90 19.55 1.44
N GLN A 71 8.71 18.30 1.93
CA GLN A 71 9.24 17.85 3.21
C GLN A 71 9.55 16.34 3.22
N GLN A 72 10.39 15.89 2.30
CA GLN A 72 10.70 14.48 2.10
C GLN A 72 11.22 13.78 3.37
N ALA A 73 12.11 14.43 4.12
CA ALA A 73 12.66 13.86 5.35
C ALA A 73 11.57 13.63 6.40
N ASP A 74 10.70 14.62 6.63
CA ASP A 74 9.60 14.51 7.61
C ASP A 74 8.59 13.44 7.22
N MET A 75 8.36 13.27 5.91
CA MET A 75 7.52 12.19 5.38
C MET A 75 8.10 10.82 5.66
N MET A 76 9.42 10.63 5.48
CA MET A 76 10.09 9.38 5.80
C MET A 76 10.07 9.11 7.32
N ASP A 77 10.27 10.13 8.13
CA ASP A 77 10.14 10.03 9.58
C ASP A 77 8.71 9.69 10.01
N ALA A 78 7.70 10.21 9.32
CA ALA A 78 6.30 9.84 9.56
C ALA A 78 6.04 8.35 9.26
N VAL A 79 6.61 7.81 8.18
CA VAL A 79 6.55 6.38 7.89
C VAL A 79 7.15 5.56 9.01
N GLN A 80 8.33 5.96 9.52
CA GLN A 80 8.98 5.26 10.63
C GLN A 80 8.16 5.33 11.92
N ARG A 81 7.56 6.49 12.23
CA ARG A 81 6.64 6.61 13.38
C ARG A 81 5.43 5.67 13.26
N MET A 82 4.85 5.53 12.07
CA MET A 82 3.72 4.62 11.84
C MET A 82 4.14 3.16 11.97
N ARG A 83 5.32 2.78 11.45
CA ARG A 83 5.88 1.42 11.62
C ARG A 83 6.14 1.12 13.10
N ALA A 84 6.76 2.04 13.84
CA ALA A 84 7.02 1.87 15.26
C ALA A 84 5.70 1.72 16.06
N LYS A 85 4.67 2.48 15.71
CA LYS A 85 3.34 2.35 16.35
C LYS A 85 2.70 0.99 16.07
N ALA A 86 2.78 0.51 14.82
CA ALA A 86 2.29 -0.82 14.47
C ALA A 86 3.06 -1.94 15.21
N GLN A 87 4.37 -1.81 15.34
CA GLN A 87 5.21 -2.75 16.09
C GLN A 87 4.88 -2.74 17.58
N ALA A 88 4.73 -1.55 18.19
CA ALA A 88 4.34 -1.41 19.59
C ALA A 88 2.96 -2.02 19.89
N ASN A 89 2.03 -1.98 18.93
CA ASN A 89 0.72 -2.62 19.02
C ASN A 89 0.78 -4.14 18.71
N GLY A 90 1.97 -4.73 18.49
CA GLY A 90 2.13 -6.14 18.13
C GLY A 90 1.59 -6.50 16.75
N LYS A 91 1.38 -5.49 15.88
CA LYS A 91 0.78 -5.68 14.55
C LYS A 91 1.82 -5.71 13.42
N LEU A 92 3.06 -5.38 13.70
CA LEU A 92 4.17 -5.47 12.75
C LEU A 92 5.24 -6.41 13.30
N GLN A 93 5.23 -7.66 12.84
CA GLN A 93 6.15 -8.72 13.22
C GLN A 93 6.52 -9.55 12.00
N SER A 94 7.72 -10.13 11.98
CA SER A 94 8.12 -11.05 10.90
C SER A 94 7.16 -12.24 10.81
N ASN A 95 6.93 -12.69 9.58
CA ASN A 95 6.10 -13.86 9.29
C ASN A 95 6.64 -14.58 8.03
N SER A 96 5.90 -15.53 7.48
CA SER A 96 6.32 -16.28 6.27
C SER A 96 6.37 -15.44 4.99
N GLN A 97 5.86 -14.23 4.99
CA GLN A 97 5.75 -13.36 3.82
C GLN A 97 6.79 -12.24 3.82
N TYR A 98 7.17 -11.77 5.00
CA TYR A 98 8.15 -10.69 5.17
C TYR A 98 8.91 -10.78 6.49
N ASP A 99 10.11 -10.25 6.47
CA ASP A 99 10.96 -10.05 7.62
C ASP A 99 10.90 -8.60 8.08
N VAL A 100 10.72 -8.40 9.39
CA VAL A 100 10.76 -7.09 10.04
C VAL A 100 11.99 -7.02 10.89
N SER A 101 12.88 -6.08 10.58
CA SER A 101 14.10 -5.83 11.32
C SER A 101 14.22 -4.36 11.69
N THR A 102 15.10 -4.07 12.64
CA THR A 102 15.48 -2.69 12.97
C THR A 102 16.95 -2.54 12.65
N ASP A 103 17.26 -1.67 11.69
CA ASP A 103 18.63 -1.29 11.38
C ASP A 103 18.95 0.07 12.00
N THR A 104 20.20 0.24 12.43
CA THR A 104 20.68 1.50 13.03
C THR A 104 21.92 1.97 12.28
N GLN A 105 21.77 3.08 11.56
CA GLN A 105 22.85 3.74 10.86
C GLN A 105 23.01 5.16 11.39
N ASP A 106 24.20 5.56 11.71
CA ASP A 106 24.57 6.90 12.21
C ASP A 106 23.72 7.37 13.40
N GLY A 107 23.36 6.42 14.30
CA GLY A 107 22.55 6.72 15.49
C GLY A 107 21.05 6.90 15.20
N ARG A 108 20.59 6.67 13.99
CA ARG A 108 19.18 6.65 13.61
C ARG A 108 18.71 5.22 13.39
N SER A 109 17.68 4.83 14.09
CA SER A 109 17.06 3.51 13.93
C SER A 109 15.92 3.58 12.91
N ALA A 110 15.92 2.64 11.96
CA ALA A 110 14.87 2.47 10.98
C ALA A 110 14.29 1.06 11.05
N ILE A 111 12.98 0.94 11.06
CA ILE A 111 12.29 -0.33 10.93
C ILE A 111 12.22 -0.67 9.45
N GLU A 112 12.82 -1.78 9.08
CA GLU A 112 12.79 -2.32 7.72
C GLU A 112 11.79 -3.45 7.61
N ILE A 113 11.11 -3.51 6.45
CA ILE A 113 10.21 -4.58 6.09
C ILE A 113 10.69 -5.11 4.74
N GLN A 114 11.21 -6.32 4.75
CA GLN A 114 11.73 -6.97 3.54
C GLN A 114 10.87 -8.17 3.18
N PRO A 115 10.57 -8.43 1.90
CA PRO A 115 9.88 -9.65 1.51
C PRO A 115 10.74 -10.87 1.84
N ALA A 116 10.16 -11.90 2.47
CA ALA A 116 10.86 -13.17 2.73
C ALA A 116 11.29 -13.88 1.44
N ASN A 117 10.54 -13.66 0.36
CA ASN A 117 10.93 -14.05 -1.00
C ASN A 117 11.08 -12.78 -1.86
N PRO A 118 12.29 -12.41 -2.30
CA PRO A 118 12.51 -11.20 -3.09
C PRO A 118 11.81 -11.17 -4.45
N GLN A 119 11.33 -12.32 -4.95
CA GLN A 119 10.55 -12.39 -6.19
C GLN A 119 9.06 -12.10 -6.02
N VAL A 120 8.59 -11.94 -4.78
CA VAL A 120 7.18 -11.78 -4.46
C VAL A 120 7.00 -10.59 -3.53
N VAL A 121 6.16 -9.66 -3.94
CA VAL A 121 5.75 -8.55 -3.08
C VAL A 121 4.31 -8.76 -2.66
N TYR A 122 4.08 -8.77 -1.35
CA TYR A 122 2.75 -8.83 -0.77
C TYR A 122 2.27 -7.42 -0.45
N VAL A 123 1.11 -7.06 -0.98
CA VAL A 123 0.44 -5.79 -0.64
C VAL A 123 -0.50 -6.05 0.53
N PRO A 124 -0.30 -5.41 1.69
CA PRO A 124 -1.15 -5.65 2.84
C PRO A 124 -2.52 -4.99 2.66
N GLU A 125 -3.53 -5.73 3.05
CA GLU A 125 -4.88 -5.22 3.23
C GLU A 125 -5.20 -5.27 4.74
N TYR A 126 -5.44 -4.11 5.35
CA TYR A 126 -5.65 -4.03 6.79
C TYR A 126 -6.51 -2.83 7.18
N ASP A 127 -7.16 -2.95 8.34
CA ASP A 127 -7.84 -1.82 8.97
C ASP A 127 -6.80 -0.91 9.68
N PRO A 128 -6.66 0.33 9.26
CA PRO A 128 -5.76 1.28 9.90
C PRO A 128 -6.04 1.46 11.39
N ALA A 129 -7.30 1.47 11.81
CA ALA A 129 -7.65 1.62 13.21
C ALA A 129 -7.22 0.42 14.05
N TRP A 130 -7.24 -0.78 13.47
CA TRP A 130 -6.77 -1.98 14.14
C TRP A 130 -5.24 -2.03 14.26
N VAL A 131 -4.53 -1.53 13.24
CA VAL A 131 -3.06 -1.54 13.21
C VAL A 131 -2.48 -0.43 14.08
N TRP A 132 -2.98 0.79 13.93
CA TRP A 132 -2.44 1.98 14.57
C TRP A 132 -3.29 2.54 15.71
N GLY A 133 -4.47 1.94 15.96
CA GLY A 133 -5.46 2.49 16.89
C GLY A 133 -6.21 3.70 16.31
N PRO A 134 -7.06 4.37 17.10
CA PRO A 134 -7.83 5.51 16.63
C PRO A 134 -6.91 6.63 16.14
N PRO A 135 -7.30 7.38 15.08
CA PRO A 135 -6.52 8.52 14.60
C PRO A 135 -6.46 9.62 15.66
N LEU A 136 -5.33 10.33 15.72
CA LEU A 136 -5.16 11.46 16.64
C LEU A 136 -6.07 12.63 16.29
N VAL A 137 -6.34 12.84 15.00
CA VAL A 137 -7.19 13.90 14.45
C VAL A 137 -7.95 13.35 13.26
N GLY A 138 -9.25 13.61 13.19
CA GLY A 138 -10.09 13.26 12.06
C GLY A 138 -10.31 11.75 11.90
N TYR A 139 -10.07 11.25 10.72
CA TYR A 139 -10.26 9.85 10.34
C TYR A 139 -9.12 9.40 9.40
N TYR A 140 -8.90 8.09 9.31
CA TYR A 140 -7.99 7.55 8.31
C TYR A 140 -8.60 7.71 6.90
N PRO A 141 -7.77 7.95 5.87
CA PRO A 141 -8.25 7.93 4.49
C PRO A 141 -8.94 6.59 4.19
N PRO A 142 -10.05 6.59 3.46
CA PRO A 142 -10.70 5.36 3.05
C PRO A 142 -9.75 4.54 2.17
N LEU A 143 -9.63 3.25 2.47
CA LEU A 143 -8.97 2.29 1.60
C LEU A 143 -10.03 1.63 0.72
N TRP A 144 -9.79 1.59 -0.57
CA TRP A 144 -10.69 0.97 -1.52
C TRP A 144 -10.09 -0.37 -2.00
N TYR A 145 -10.88 -1.44 -1.90
CA TYR A 145 -10.47 -2.76 -2.32
C TYR A 145 -11.43 -3.29 -3.39
N PRO A 146 -10.92 -3.76 -4.57
CA PRO A 146 -11.76 -4.30 -5.63
C PRO A 146 -12.56 -5.52 -5.16
N GLY A 147 -13.84 -5.57 -5.52
CA GLY A 147 -14.73 -6.69 -5.18
C GLY A 147 -15.58 -6.49 -3.93
N LEU A 148 -15.40 -5.43 -3.19
CA LEU A 148 -16.28 -5.03 -2.11
C LEU A 148 -17.14 -3.86 -2.56
N SER A 149 -18.39 -4.15 -2.88
CA SER A 149 -19.39 -3.13 -3.26
C SER A 149 -19.92 -2.30 -2.07
N VAL A 150 -19.22 -2.32 -0.94
CA VAL A 150 -19.56 -1.54 0.26
C VAL A 150 -18.52 -0.48 0.43
N GLY A 151 -18.91 0.77 0.26
CA GLY A 151 -18.04 1.91 0.53
C GLY A 151 -17.62 1.93 2.00
N PHE A 152 -16.33 1.72 2.25
CA PHE A 152 -15.78 1.84 3.60
C PHE A 152 -15.40 3.29 3.85
N GLY A 153 -16.23 3.99 4.55
CA GLY A 153 -15.83 5.20 5.21
C GLY A 153 -15.24 4.86 6.59
N PHE A 154 -14.07 5.32 6.92
CA PHE A 154 -13.49 5.16 8.25
C PHE A 154 -14.05 6.24 9.17
N GLY A 155 -15.18 5.94 9.79
CA GLY A 155 -15.73 6.70 10.90
C GLY A 155 -15.85 5.80 12.14
N PRO A 156 -16.10 6.32 13.33
CA PRO A 156 -16.39 5.49 14.47
C PRO A 156 -17.61 4.61 14.15
N GLY A 157 -17.40 3.31 13.96
CA GLY A 157 -18.47 2.34 13.73
C GLY A 157 -18.44 1.58 12.41
N ILE A 158 -17.38 1.65 11.60
CA ILE A 158 -17.34 0.92 10.35
C ILE A 158 -16.60 -0.40 10.44
N TYR A 159 -17.31 -1.36 9.95
CA TYR A 159 -17.08 -2.78 9.97
C TYR A 159 -16.39 -3.27 8.71
N ILE A 160 -15.21 -3.87 8.85
CA ILE A 160 -14.54 -4.63 7.78
C ILE A 160 -14.81 -6.14 7.95
N GLY A 161 -15.92 -6.50 8.57
CA GLY A 161 -16.21 -7.89 8.93
C GLY A 161 -16.39 -8.84 7.75
N SER A 162 -16.82 -8.35 6.58
CA SER A 162 -16.98 -9.19 5.40
C SER A 162 -15.70 -9.30 4.55
N PHE A 163 -14.73 -8.46 4.80
CA PHE A 163 -13.47 -8.45 4.06
C PHE A 163 -12.57 -9.64 4.45
N PHE A 164 -12.57 -10.01 5.71
CA PHE A 164 -11.77 -11.12 6.22
C PHE A 164 -12.46 -12.48 6.15
N GLY A 165 -13.40 -12.65 5.22
CA GLY A 165 -13.94 -13.93 4.74
C GLY A 165 -14.33 -14.92 5.81
N GLY A 166 -15.19 -14.56 6.72
CA GLY A 166 -15.68 -15.53 7.68
C GLY A 166 -16.59 -14.90 8.68
N CYS A 167 -17.81 -15.35 8.68
CA CYS A 167 -18.79 -15.09 9.70
C CYS A 167 -18.19 -14.94 11.10
N CYS A 168 -18.52 -13.82 11.75
CA CYS A 168 -18.74 -13.77 13.18
C CYS A 168 -17.56 -14.14 14.07
N GLY A 169 -16.72 -13.20 14.41
CA GLY A 169 -15.82 -13.39 15.52
C GLY A 169 -14.67 -12.40 15.58
N TRP A 170 -14.74 -11.47 16.47
CA TRP A 170 -13.70 -10.53 16.82
C TRP A 170 -12.52 -11.20 17.56
N GLY A 171 -12.18 -12.40 17.22
CA GLY A 171 -11.14 -13.15 17.87
C GLY A 171 -10.04 -13.55 16.89
N GLY A 172 -8.91 -12.85 16.91
CA GLY A 172 -7.68 -13.40 16.37
C GLY A 172 -7.33 -13.06 14.93
N PHE A 173 -7.67 -11.88 14.44
CA PHE A 173 -7.15 -11.43 13.15
C PHE A 173 -5.70 -10.94 13.32
N GLY A 174 -4.78 -11.84 12.99
CA GLY A 174 -3.45 -11.45 12.61
C GLY A 174 -3.51 -10.47 11.44
N TRP A 175 -2.40 -9.89 11.04
CA TRP A 175 -2.28 -9.14 9.80
C TRP A 175 -2.95 -9.95 8.70
N GLY A 176 -4.08 -9.49 8.20
CA GLY A 176 -4.79 -10.12 7.10
C GLY A 176 -4.08 -9.77 5.79
N TRP A 177 -2.96 -10.45 5.54
CA TRP A 177 -2.33 -10.44 4.25
C TRP A 177 -3.15 -11.36 3.35
N GLN A 178 -3.97 -10.80 2.49
CA GLN A 178 -4.48 -11.53 1.34
C GLN A 178 -3.37 -11.51 0.30
N PRO A 179 -2.81 -12.65 -0.08
CA PRO A 179 -1.72 -12.69 -1.04
C PRO A 179 -2.25 -12.40 -2.46
N HIS A 180 -2.32 -11.16 -2.85
CA HIS A 180 -2.17 -10.85 -4.26
C HIS A 180 -0.69 -11.05 -4.57
N VAL A 181 -0.38 -12.24 -5.08
CA VAL A 181 0.98 -12.59 -5.49
C VAL A 181 1.30 -11.82 -6.75
N VAL A 182 1.89 -10.66 -6.61
CA VAL A 182 2.51 -9.97 -7.73
C VAL A 182 3.93 -10.52 -7.83
N ARG A 183 4.15 -11.42 -8.76
CA ARG A 183 5.51 -11.83 -9.12
C ARG A 183 6.21 -10.66 -9.78
N SER A 184 7.23 -10.12 -9.15
CA SER A 184 8.09 -9.13 -9.78
C SER A 184 8.82 -9.77 -10.97
N PRO A 185 8.68 -9.26 -12.20
CA PRO A 185 9.30 -9.86 -13.37
C PRO A 185 10.81 -9.62 -13.50
N ASN A 186 11.44 -8.86 -12.63
CA ASN A 186 12.78 -8.32 -12.84
C ASN A 186 13.76 -8.52 -11.68
N LEU A 187 13.94 -9.76 -11.20
CA LEU A 187 15.13 -10.11 -10.44
C LEU A 187 15.78 -11.35 -11.07
N ARG A 188 16.25 -11.20 -12.31
CA ARG A 188 17.37 -12.02 -12.79
C ARG A 188 18.62 -11.18 -12.67
N GLN A 189 19.48 -11.60 -11.77
CA GLN A 189 20.91 -11.31 -11.88
C GLN A 189 21.47 -12.02 -13.09
#